data_3bc602b9c31ae164806f8f682dbe9abe
#
_entry.id   3bc602b9c31ae164806f8f682dbe9abe
#
_cell.length_a   1.000
_cell.length_b   1.000
_cell.length_c   1.000
_cell.angle_alpha   90.00
_cell.angle_beta   90.00
_cell.angle_gamma   90.00
#
_symmetry.space_group_name_H-M   'P 1'
#
loop_
_entity.id
_entity.type
_entity.pdbx_description
1 polymer ?
#
loop_
_entity_poly.entity_id
_entity_poly.type
_entity_poly.pdbx_seq_one_letter_code
_entity_poly.pdbx_strand_id
1 'polypeptide(L)'
;MRRKIYIIGILCGILLLTGCEKGKNISNKAEQITSNVIKKASYKDGDTIQKQIDTNIKINAEVNIPESLQSLKINKTKAYRPNLNEKNIKEIFFQKNDKLFKNIDSGYNSREFGKYDSICYTSADGASLIYEPADIEYSNLNREYYLNCLFTDPQFEDYNLDRYPQSEELSFAKKEKVFQKIKKVFDTLNIPISEDYTSYSLNHKQLKKEEKAMDSNGNIHTENEKKSWKEDDDAYYFILYQEINGVPIEQSGYGDGYTGTGVEETKLEVIYGKKGWISFEEQWGYSLEQTDTVWNIIPVKKALEYFQKKCDMLVLNEKWNISEISLKLLPVFKKNNDYEIRPVWFFEGDSLDQDKKEHKITIIFDAITGKEITT
;
A
#
# COMPACT_ATOMS: atom_id res chain seq x y z
N MET A 1 15.68 12.33 -8.92
CA MET A 1 16.61 11.16 -8.99
C MET A 1 15.80 9.92 -9.31
N ARG A 2 16.10 9.18 -10.37
CA ARG A 2 15.34 8.01 -10.80
C ARG A 2 15.59 6.86 -9.82
N ARG A 3 14.58 6.41 -9.09
CA ARG A 3 14.62 5.19 -8.27
C ARG A 3 14.79 3.98 -9.19
N LYS A 4 15.84 3.19 -8.99
CA LYS A 4 16.01 1.89 -9.63
C LYS A 4 15.49 0.82 -8.67
N ILE A 5 14.28 0.36 -8.92
CA ILE A 5 13.75 -0.83 -8.27
C ILE A 5 14.37 -2.04 -8.98
N TYR A 6 15.10 -2.87 -8.26
CA TYR A 6 15.62 -4.13 -8.76
C TYR A 6 14.53 -5.21 -8.67
N ILE A 7 13.88 -5.48 -9.80
CA ILE A 7 12.98 -6.63 -9.93
C ILE A 7 13.82 -7.81 -10.42
N ILE A 8 13.90 -8.86 -9.60
CA ILE A 8 14.46 -10.15 -10.00
C ILE A 8 13.38 -10.87 -10.80
N GLY A 9 13.43 -10.73 -12.12
CA GLY A 9 12.60 -11.47 -13.04
C GLY A 9 13.03 -12.92 -13.15
N ILE A 10 12.19 -13.85 -12.73
CA ILE A 10 12.35 -15.28 -12.99
C ILE A 10 11.77 -15.57 -14.37
N LEU A 11 12.65 -15.88 -15.30
CA LEU A 11 12.32 -16.32 -16.67
C LEU A 11 11.86 -17.78 -16.61
N CYS A 12 10.56 -18.05 -16.72
CA CYS A 12 10.03 -19.41 -16.94
C CYS A 12 10.13 -19.78 -18.42
N GLY A 13 11.13 -20.57 -18.76
CA GLY A 13 11.25 -21.19 -20.07
C GLY A 13 10.24 -22.34 -20.23
N ILE A 14 9.40 -22.25 -21.25
CA ILE A 14 8.48 -23.32 -21.67
C ILE A 14 9.28 -24.39 -22.42
N LEU A 15 9.39 -25.58 -21.86
CA LEU A 15 9.82 -26.79 -22.57
C LEU A 15 8.62 -27.73 -22.72
N LEU A 16 8.12 -27.81 -23.93
CA LEU A 16 7.19 -28.87 -24.36
C LEU A 16 7.95 -30.19 -24.57
N LEU A 17 7.68 -31.16 -23.77
CA LEU A 17 8.03 -32.56 -24.07
C LEU A 17 6.77 -33.43 -23.96
N THR A 18 6.38 -33.93 -25.12
CA THR A 18 5.40 -35.00 -25.30
C THR A 18 5.98 -36.33 -24.84
N GLY A 19 5.27 -37.07 -24.00
CA GLY A 19 5.61 -38.45 -23.64
C GLY A 19 4.42 -39.16 -23.02
N CYS A 20 3.70 -39.94 -23.83
CA CYS A 20 2.75 -40.93 -23.32
C CYS A 20 3.48 -42.10 -22.71
N GLU A 21 3.10 -42.54 -21.50
CA GLU A 21 2.89 -43.97 -21.25
C GLU A 21 2.12 -44.28 -19.94
N LYS A 22 1.46 -45.40 -19.99
CA LYS A 22 0.47 -45.94 -19.05
C LYS A 22 1.03 -46.23 -17.64
N GLY A 23 0.30 -45.84 -16.61
CA GLY A 23 0.45 -46.35 -15.24
C GLY A 23 -0.84 -46.30 -14.47
N LYS A 24 -1.57 -47.41 -14.41
CA LYS A 24 -2.75 -47.63 -13.58
C LYS A 24 -2.34 -47.78 -12.10
N ASN A 25 -3.23 -47.26 -11.21
CA ASN A 25 -3.31 -47.52 -9.77
C ASN A 25 -2.50 -46.65 -8.80
N ILE A 26 -2.83 -45.37 -8.70
CA ILE A 26 -2.54 -44.56 -7.48
C ILE A 26 -3.78 -43.71 -7.07
N SER A 27 -4.93 -43.83 -7.75
CA SER A 27 -6.05 -42.89 -7.54
C SER A 27 -6.88 -43.09 -6.25
N ASN A 28 -6.77 -44.22 -5.55
CA ASN A 28 -7.72 -44.55 -4.46
C ASN A 28 -7.25 -44.13 -3.04
N LYS A 29 -6.04 -43.65 -2.87
CA LYS A 29 -5.55 -43.21 -1.54
C LYS A 29 -5.58 -41.69 -1.35
N ALA A 30 -5.51 -40.94 -2.44
CA ALA A 30 -5.58 -39.47 -2.42
C ALA A 30 -7.02 -38.95 -2.24
N GLU A 31 -8.02 -39.65 -2.84
CA GLU A 31 -9.44 -39.28 -2.69
C GLU A 31 -10.01 -39.46 -1.28
N GLN A 32 -9.47 -40.38 -0.47
CA GLN A 32 -9.93 -40.57 0.91
C GLN A 32 -9.36 -39.53 1.89
N ILE A 33 -8.26 -38.89 1.59
CA ILE A 33 -7.66 -37.82 2.45
C ILE A 33 -8.34 -36.47 2.16
N THR A 34 -8.74 -36.22 0.93
CA THR A 34 -9.38 -34.95 0.52
C THR A 34 -10.84 -34.81 0.95
N SER A 35 -11.55 -35.93 1.25
CA SER A 35 -12.98 -35.87 1.56
C SER A 35 -13.34 -35.48 2.99
N ASN A 36 -12.39 -35.43 3.91
CA ASN A 36 -12.70 -35.29 5.34
C ASN A 36 -12.61 -33.85 5.92
N VAL A 37 -12.14 -32.84 5.19
CA VAL A 37 -11.85 -31.54 5.77
C VAL A 37 -12.80 -30.40 5.36
N ILE A 38 -13.63 -30.56 4.32
CA ILE A 38 -14.62 -29.53 3.96
C ILE A 38 -16.01 -29.91 4.49
N LYS A 39 -16.12 -30.24 5.78
CA LYS A 39 -17.43 -30.51 6.41
C LYS A 39 -18.09 -29.30 7.04
N LYS A 40 -17.35 -28.18 7.24
CA LYS A 40 -17.94 -26.94 7.75
C LYS A 40 -18.71 -26.25 6.64
N ALA A 41 -19.98 -25.96 6.86
CA ALA A 41 -20.85 -25.35 5.84
C ALA A 41 -20.39 -23.94 5.45
N SER A 42 -19.75 -23.20 6.38
CA SER A 42 -19.18 -21.86 6.19
C SER A 42 -18.06 -21.61 7.18
N TYR A 43 -17.10 -20.81 6.79
CA TYR A 43 -16.11 -20.21 7.70
C TYR A 43 -16.52 -18.77 7.99
N LYS A 44 -16.21 -18.31 9.19
CA LYS A 44 -16.48 -16.95 9.67
C LYS A 44 -15.16 -16.28 10.05
N ASP A 45 -15.25 -15.01 10.31
CA ASP A 45 -14.17 -14.23 10.91
C ASP A 45 -13.66 -14.90 12.20
N GLY A 46 -12.33 -14.94 12.37
CA GLY A 46 -11.64 -15.62 13.48
C GLY A 46 -11.58 -17.15 13.41
N ASP A 47 -12.18 -17.79 12.38
CA ASP A 47 -12.04 -19.24 12.19
C ASP A 47 -10.62 -19.61 11.74
N THR A 48 -10.05 -20.67 12.29
CA THR A 48 -8.78 -21.23 11.82
C THR A 48 -9.02 -22.33 10.80
N ILE A 49 -8.29 -22.29 9.69
CA ILE A 49 -8.29 -23.32 8.65
C ILE A 49 -6.97 -24.07 8.71
N GLN A 50 -7.05 -25.38 8.95
CA GLN A 50 -5.89 -26.28 8.88
C GLN A 50 -6.12 -27.29 7.78
N LYS A 51 -5.29 -27.25 6.73
CA LYS A 51 -5.44 -28.13 5.57
C LYS A 51 -4.08 -28.38 4.92
N GLN A 52 -3.79 -29.65 4.64
CA GLN A 52 -2.71 -30.01 3.72
C GLN A 52 -3.30 -30.06 2.31
N ILE A 53 -2.79 -29.25 1.39
CA ILE A 53 -3.22 -29.21 -0.01
C ILE A 53 -2.51 -30.33 -0.78
N ASP A 54 -1.18 -30.34 -0.68
CA ASP A 54 -0.30 -31.40 -1.21
C ASP A 54 0.95 -31.55 -0.32
N THR A 55 1.99 -32.22 -0.79
CA THR A 55 3.23 -32.41 -0.02
C THR A 55 3.99 -31.13 0.28
N ASN A 56 3.81 -30.11 -0.56
CA ASN A 56 4.54 -28.85 -0.49
C ASN A 56 3.70 -27.67 -0.03
N ILE A 57 2.36 -27.78 0.00
CA ILE A 57 1.47 -26.67 0.31
C ILE A 57 0.61 -27.00 1.53
N LYS A 58 0.76 -26.19 2.57
CA LYS A 58 0.02 -26.26 3.81
C LYS A 58 -0.72 -24.95 4.06
N ILE A 59 -1.97 -25.05 4.54
CA ILE A 59 -2.70 -23.92 5.11
C ILE A 59 -2.77 -24.15 6.62
N ASN A 60 -2.37 -23.16 7.39
CA ASN A 60 -2.62 -23.06 8.83
C ASN A 60 -2.92 -21.58 9.11
N ALA A 61 -4.09 -21.14 8.68
CA ALA A 61 -4.43 -19.74 8.52
C ALA A 61 -5.65 -19.36 9.37
N GLU A 62 -5.61 -18.16 9.93
CA GLU A 62 -6.79 -17.48 10.46
C GLU A 62 -7.54 -16.79 9.32
N VAL A 63 -8.87 -16.77 9.42
CA VAL A 63 -9.77 -16.10 8.47
C VAL A 63 -10.11 -14.72 9.02
N ASN A 64 -9.77 -13.67 8.30
CA ASN A 64 -10.03 -12.27 8.67
C ASN A 64 -11.07 -11.67 7.71
N ILE A 65 -12.26 -11.35 8.23
CA ILE A 65 -13.35 -10.72 7.48
C ILE A 65 -13.77 -9.44 8.22
N PRO A 66 -13.56 -8.25 7.66
CA PRO A 66 -14.00 -7.00 8.26
C PRO A 66 -15.50 -7.05 8.63
N GLU A 67 -15.87 -6.47 9.77
CA GLU A 67 -17.23 -6.55 10.31
C GLU A 67 -18.29 -6.10 9.30
N SER A 68 -18.05 -5.01 8.60
CA SER A 68 -18.96 -4.47 7.57
C SER A 68 -19.11 -5.37 6.34
N LEU A 69 -18.18 -6.33 6.11
CA LEU A 69 -18.21 -7.30 5.02
C LEU A 69 -18.71 -8.69 5.43
N GLN A 70 -19.05 -8.92 6.70
CA GLN A 70 -19.55 -10.23 7.16
C GLN A 70 -20.84 -10.66 6.48
N SER A 71 -21.65 -9.71 5.99
CA SER A 71 -22.83 -10.00 5.17
C SER A 71 -22.50 -10.55 3.77
N LEU A 72 -21.22 -10.53 3.39
CA LEU A 72 -20.71 -10.88 2.06
C LEU A 72 -21.39 -10.06 0.94
N LYS A 73 -21.67 -8.80 1.23
CA LYS A 73 -22.22 -7.83 0.27
C LYS A 73 -21.50 -6.50 0.38
N ILE A 74 -21.28 -5.86 -0.76
CA ILE A 74 -20.70 -4.52 -0.83
C ILE A 74 -21.26 -3.77 -2.04
N ASN A 75 -21.44 -2.48 -1.92
CA ASN A 75 -21.76 -1.63 -3.06
C ASN A 75 -20.55 -1.52 -3.98
N LYS A 76 -20.81 -1.64 -5.28
CA LYS A 76 -19.79 -1.40 -6.30
C LYS A 76 -19.29 0.04 -6.16
N THR A 77 -17.97 0.21 -6.01
CA THR A 77 -17.32 1.50 -5.92
C THR A 77 -16.39 1.66 -7.12
N LYS A 78 -16.61 2.72 -7.87
CA LYS A 78 -15.65 3.21 -8.86
C LYS A 78 -14.63 4.08 -8.16
N ALA A 79 -13.41 4.06 -8.68
CA ALA A 79 -12.36 4.95 -8.26
C ALA A 79 -11.66 5.53 -9.49
N TYR A 80 -11.14 6.72 -9.35
CA TYR A 80 -10.38 7.40 -10.40
C TYR A 80 -9.38 8.33 -9.75
N ARG A 81 -8.31 8.64 -10.46
CA ARG A 81 -7.33 9.62 -9.98
C ARG A 81 -8.02 10.99 -9.94
N PRO A 82 -7.86 11.75 -8.86
CA PRO A 82 -8.49 13.05 -8.73
C PRO A 82 -8.02 14.00 -9.83
N ASN A 83 -8.93 14.85 -10.31
CA ASN A 83 -8.57 15.93 -11.20
C ASN A 83 -8.08 17.11 -10.37
N LEU A 84 -6.79 17.14 -10.15
CA LEU A 84 -6.14 18.12 -9.29
C LEU A 84 -6.09 19.50 -9.96
N ASN A 85 -6.48 20.54 -9.24
CA ASN A 85 -6.46 21.91 -9.73
C ASN A 85 -5.21 22.66 -9.21
N GLU A 86 -4.29 22.99 -10.12
CA GLU A 86 -3.02 23.65 -9.80
C GLU A 86 -3.19 24.90 -8.91
N LYS A 87 -4.22 25.72 -9.17
CA LYS A 87 -4.47 26.92 -8.37
C LYS A 87 -4.84 26.57 -6.92
N ASN A 88 -5.75 25.63 -6.76
CA ASN A 88 -6.21 25.20 -5.43
C ASN A 88 -5.03 24.59 -4.63
N ILE A 89 -4.21 23.78 -5.27
CA ILE A 89 -3.04 23.16 -4.64
C ILE A 89 -2.07 24.23 -4.14
N LYS A 90 -1.75 25.22 -4.96
CA LYS A 90 -0.88 26.33 -4.53
C LYS A 90 -1.45 27.11 -3.34
N GLU A 91 -2.75 27.36 -3.33
CA GLU A 91 -3.42 28.10 -2.24
C GLU A 91 -3.46 27.32 -0.91
N ILE A 92 -3.30 25.99 -0.95
CA ILE A 92 -3.19 25.14 0.25
C ILE A 92 -1.84 25.34 0.94
N PHE A 93 -0.76 25.41 0.17
CA PHE A 93 0.61 25.35 0.71
C PHE A 93 1.32 26.69 0.77
N PHE A 94 0.95 27.63 -0.09
CA PHE A 94 1.57 28.95 -0.17
C PHE A 94 0.60 30.08 0.14
N GLN A 95 1.14 31.15 0.73
CA GLN A 95 0.35 32.36 0.96
C GLN A 95 0.15 33.15 -0.35
N LYS A 96 -0.92 33.93 -0.42
CA LYS A 96 -1.28 34.70 -1.62
C LYS A 96 -0.18 35.63 -2.14
N ASN A 97 0.68 36.11 -1.24
CA ASN A 97 1.75 37.07 -1.55
C ASN A 97 3.13 36.42 -1.70
N ASP A 98 3.22 35.09 -1.60
CA ASP A 98 4.50 34.40 -1.77
C ASP A 98 4.99 34.55 -3.21
N LYS A 99 6.26 34.91 -3.34
CA LYS A 99 6.93 34.90 -4.62
C LYS A 99 7.32 33.47 -4.97
N LEU A 100 6.64 32.91 -5.97
CA LEU A 100 6.88 31.54 -6.42
C LEU A 100 7.66 31.54 -7.74
N PHE A 101 8.63 30.65 -7.82
CA PHE A 101 9.36 30.33 -9.04
C PHE A 101 8.78 29.02 -9.58
N LYS A 102 8.31 29.03 -10.83
CA LYS A 102 7.76 27.85 -11.51
C LYS A 102 8.81 27.24 -12.42
N ASN A 103 9.04 25.95 -12.27
CA ASN A 103 9.77 25.12 -13.23
C ASN A 103 8.84 24.05 -13.80
N ILE A 104 9.00 23.71 -15.07
CA ILE A 104 8.24 22.67 -15.75
C ILE A 104 9.26 21.71 -16.35
N ASP A 105 9.16 20.45 -15.96
CA ASP A 105 9.89 19.34 -16.57
C ASP A 105 8.93 18.52 -17.41
N SER A 106 9.18 18.46 -18.69
CA SER A 106 8.25 17.89 -19.69
C SER A 106 8.76 16.58 -20.23
N GLY A 107 7.83 15.80 -20.79
CA GLY A 107 8.15 14.57 -21.50
C GLY A 107 7.96 13.30 -20.70
N TYR A 108 7.32 13.38 -19.57
CA TYR A 108 6.84 12.20 -18.85
C TYR A 108 5.71 11.51 -19.63
N ASN A 109 5.58 10.21 -19.46
CA ASN A 109 4.54 9.42 -20.08
C ASN A 109 4.17 8.24 -19.17
N SER A 110 2.90 8.10 -18.89
CA SER A 110 2.38 6.95 -18.15
C SER A 110 1.22 6.29 -18.89
N ARG A 111 0.90 5.07 -18.51
CA ARG A 111 -0.26 4.35 -19.02
C ARG A 111 -1.58 5.07 -18.72
N GLU A 112 -1.66 5.68 -17.54
CA GLU A 112 -2.90 6.29 -17.03
C GLU A 112 -3.18 7.66 -17.64
N PHE A 113 -2.14 8.49 -17.74
CA PHE A 113 -2.29 9.90 -18.13
C PHE A 113 -1.76 10.22 -19.53
N GLY A 114 -1.10 9.24 -20.17
CA GLY A 114 -0.36 9.53 -21.40
C GLY A 114 0.81 10.48 -21.13
N LYS A 115 1.00 11.48 -22.00
CA LYS A 115 2.05 12.49 -21.80
C LYS A 115 1.60 13.53 -20.80
N TYR A 116 2.48 13.88 -19.86
CA TYR A 116 2.24 14.92 -18.86
C TYR A 116 3.54 15.65 -18.50
N ASP A 117 3.38 16.75 -17.79
CA ASP A 117 4.48 17.58 -17.28
C ASP A 117 4.50 17.47 -15.75
N SER A 118 5.71 17.46 -15.20
CA SER A 118 5.93 17.67 -13.76
C SER A 118 6.13 19.18 -13.52
N ILE A 119 5.39 19.74 -12.60
CA ILE A 119 5.41 21.17 -12.29
C ILE A 119 5.98 21.33 -10.87
N CYS A 120 7.06 22.10 -10.75
CA CYS A 120 7.65 22.43 -9.46
C CYS A 120 7.50 23.93 -9.18
N TYR A 121 6.98 24.26 -8.01
CA TYR A 121 6.96 25.60 -7.45
C TYR A 121 7.94 25.69 -6.30
N THR A 122 8.79 26.71 -6.29
CA THR A 122 9.69 26.99 -5.17
C THR A 122 9.42 28.39 -4.65
N SER A 123 9.21 28.53 -3.35
CA SER A 123 9.07 29.83 -2.70
C SER A 123 10.43 30.47 -2.39
N ALA A 124 10.42 31.75 -2.09
CA ALA A 124 11.64 32.50 -1.75
C ALA A 124 12.32 32.02 -0.46
N ASP A 125 11.57 31.41 0.46
CA ASP A 125 12.07 30.77 1.69
C ASP A 125 12.45 29.29 1.50
N GLY A 126 12.43 28.80 0.25
CA GLY A 126 12.92 27.50 -0.14
C GLY A 126 11.93 26.34 0.05
N ALA A 127 10.68 26.60 0.40
CA ALA A 127 9.66 25.54 0.34
C ALA A 127 9.38 25.16 -1.11
N SER A 128 9.16 23.89 -1.37
CA SER A 128 8.87 23.37 -2.71
C SER A 128 7.56 22.59 -2.77
N LEU A 129 6.89 22.65 -3.91
CA LEU A 129 5.70 21.89 -4.23
C LEU A 129 5.89 21.29 -5.61
N ILE A 130 5.92 19.97 -5.68
CA ILE A 130 5.87 19.22 -6.93
C ILE A 130 4.43 18.81 -7.16
N TYR A 131 3.98 18.97 -8.39
CA TYR A 131 2.63 18.65 -8.80
C TYR A 131 2.65 17.90 -10.13
N GLU A 132 2.09 16.71 -10.10
CA GLU A 132 1.89 15.83 -11.24
C GLU A 132 0.45 15.27 -11.22
N PRO A 133 -0.03 14.62 -12.28
CA PRO A 133 -1.28 13.89 -12.20
C PRO A 133 -1.23 12.82 -11.11
N ALA A 134 -2.12 12.90 -10.12
CA ALA A 134 -2.20 12.00 -8.96
C ALA A 134 -0.92 11.96 -8.08
N ASP A 135 -0.18 13.06 -8.05
CA ASP A 135 0.97 13.19 -7.17
C ASP A 135 1.13 14.65 -6.72
N ILE A 136 1.16 14.86 -5.41
CA ILE A 136 1.43 16.15 -4.76
C ILE A 136 2.49 15.94 -3.69
N GLU A 137 3.63 16.52 -3.89
CA GLU A 137 4.68 16.54 -2.88
C GLU A 137 4.99 17.99 -2.46
N TYR A 138 4.67 18.33 -1.22
CA TYR A 138 5.13 19.58 -0.62
C TYR A 138 6.19 19.31 0.43
N SER A 139 7.22 20.16 0.46
CA SER A 139 8.26 20.14 1.48
C SER A 139 8.73 21.56 1.83
N ASN A 140 8.94 21.82 3.11
CA ASN A 140 9.70 22.99 3.52
C ASN A 140 11.18 22.64 3.72
N LEU A 141 12.03 23.63 3.95
CA LEU A 141 13.48 23.44 4.14
C LEU A 141 13.87 22.51 5.30
N ASN A 142 12.95 22.24 6.22
CA ASN A 142 13.25 21.39 7.37
C ASN A 142 12.95 19.91 7.12
N ARG A 143 12.25 19.54 6.04
CA ARG A 143 11.83 18.15 5.77
C ARG A 143 12.99 17.16 5.92
N GLU A 144 14.14 17.47 5.33
CA GLU A 144 15.31 16.59 5.35
C GLU A 144 15.80 16.29 6.77
N TYR A 145 15.73 17.26 7.69
CA TYR A 145 16.10 17.02 9.09
C TYR A 145 15.18 16.02 9.77
N TYR A 146 13.86 16.05 9.47
CA TYR A 146 12.92 15.07 10.02
C TYR A 146 13.14 13.68 9.39
N LEU A 147 13.40 13.61 8.09
CA LEU A 147 13.74 12.34 7.44
C LEU A 147 15.02 11.72 8.01
N ASN A 148 16.03 12.52 8.30
CA ASN A 148 17.26 12.08 8.98
C ASN A 148 17.01 11.48 10.37
N CYS A 149 15.86 11.82 11.01
CA CYS A 149 15.45 11.23 12.27
C CYS A 149 14.58 9.99 12.11
N LEU A 150 13.87 9.86 10.99
CA LEU A 150 12.90 8.81 10.73
C LEU A 150 13.50 7.62 10.00
N PHE A 151 14.48 7.82 9.11
CA PHE A 151 15.09 6.74 8.35
C PHE A 151 16.12 5.96 9.16
N THR A 152 16.05 4.62 9.09
CA THR A 152 17.13 3.72 9.50
C THR A 152 18.04 3.38 8.34
N ASP A 153 17.48 3.29 7.14
CA ASP A 153 18.19 3.07 5.89
C ASP A 153 17.50 3.88 4.78
N PRO A 154 18.09 5.02 4.36
CA PRO A 154 17.51 5.87 3.32
C PRO A 154 17.41 5.18 1.94
N GLN A 155 18.22 4.16 1.69
CA GLN A 155 18.21 3.42 0.41
C GLN A 155 16.92 2.60 0.27
N PHE A 156 16.42 2.04 1.37
CA PHE A 156 15.22 1.19 1.40
C PHE A 156 14.00 1.89 1.98
N GLU A 157 14.11 3.17 2.36
CA GLU A 157 13.05 3.92 3.04
C GLU A 157 12.55 3.23 4.32
N ASP A 158 13.45 2.51 5.00
CA ASP A 158 13.12 1.89 6.28
C ASP A 158 12.99 2.93 7.37
N TYR A 159 11.87 2.89 8.11
CA TYR A 159 11.56 3.85 9.15
C TYR A 159 11.71 3.23 10.56
N ASN A 160 12.20 4.03 11.50
CA ASN A 160 12.31 3.67 12.91
C ASN A 160 11.10 4.17 13.74
N LEU A 161 9.90 4.05 13.20
CA LEU A 161 8.68 4.62 13.78
C LEU A 161 8.36 4.09 15.17
N ASP A 162 8.85 2.90 15.53
CA ASP A 162 8.77 2.31 16.87
C ASP A 162 9.44 3.16 17.96
N ARG A 163 10.32 4.10 17.58
CA ARG A 163 10.99 5.04 18.49
C ARG A 163 10.11 6.22 18.89
N TYR A 164 8.98 6.43 18.20
CA TYR A 164 8.13 7.59 18.43
C TYR A 164 6.77 7.18 18.99
N PRO A 165 6.32 7.79 20.11
CA PRO A 165 5.06 7.42 20.73
C PRO A 165 3.85 7.84 19.90
N GLN A 166 2.87 6.94 19.82
CA GLN A 166 1.60 7.23 19.14
C GLN A 166 0.58 7.96 20.03
N SER A 167 0.67 7.78 21.36
CA SER A 167 -0.32 8.32 22.31
C SER A 167 0.03 9.68 22.89
N GLU A 168 1.25 10.19 22.67
CA GLU A 168 1.70 11.47 23.22
C GLU A 168 1.04 12.64 22.51
N GLU A 169 0.57 13.64 23.26
CA GLU A 169 0.10 14.92 22.75
C GLU A 169 1.19 15.97 22.89
N LEU A 170 1.46 16.71 21.82
CA LEU A 170 2.46 17.78 21.81
C LEU A 170 1.85 19.13 22.25
N SER A 171 2.68 19.99 22.83
CA SER A 171 2.24 21.23 23.46
C SER A 171 1.56 22.24 22.49
N PHE A 172 1.92 22.20 21.20
CA PHE A 172 1.46 23.19 20.23
C PHE A 172 0.03 22.95 19.74
N ALA A 173 -0.45 21.71 19.69
CA ALA A 173 -1.83 21.38 19.29
C ALA A 173 -2.17 19.95 19.66
N LYS A 174 -3.44 19.66 19.90
CA LYS A 174 -3.95 18.29 19.96
C LYS A 174 -3.86 17.63 18.59
N LYS A 175 -3.51 16.36 18.56
CA LYS A 175 -3.35 15.53 17.36
C LYS A 175 -4.60 15.56 16.49
N GLU A 176 -5.77 15.39 17.12
CA GLU A 176 -7.07 15.45 16.45
C GLU A 176 -7.29 16.77 15.71
N LYS A 177 -6.92 17.91 16.29
CA LYS A 177 -7.05 19.22 15.63
C LYS A 177 -6.16 19.37 14.41
N VAL A 178 -4.99 18.72 14.43
CA VAL A 178 -4.09 18.70 13.28
C VAL A 178 -4.65 17.79 12.20
N PHE A 179 -5.13 16.60 12.58
CA PHE A 179 -5.79 15.68 11.65
C PHE A 179 -6.96 16.33 10.91
N GLN A 180 -7.84 17.07 11.60
CA GLN A 180 -8.97 17.76 10.97
C GLN A 180 -8.52 18.83 9.94
N LYS A 181 -7.36 19.47 10.13
CA LYS A 181 -6.78 20.36 9.11
C LYS A 181 -6.29 19.58 7.90
N ILE A 182 -5.64 18.45 8.13
CA ILE A 182 -5.15 17.55 7.09
C ILE A 182 -6.34 17.03 6.27
N LYS A 183 -7.37 16.52 6.96
CA LYS A 183 -8.57 15.99 6.34
C LYS A 183 -9.24 17.02 5.42
N LYS A 184 -9.36 18.27 5.88
CA LYS A 184 -9.91 19.35 5.05
C LYS A 184 -9.14 19.57 3.74
N VAL A 185 -7.83 19.37 3.75
CA VAL A 185 -7.02 19.44 2.52
C VAL A 185 -7.37 18.30 1.59
N PHE A 186 -7.38 17.06 2.09
CA PHE A 186 -7.74 15.89 1.29
C PHE A 186 -9.18 15.98 0.75
N ASP A 187 -10.13 16.50 1.53
CA ASP A 187 -11.51 16.78 1.07
C ASP A 187 -11.51 17.81 -0.09
N THR A 188 -10.67 18.86 0.00
CA THR A 188 -10.52 19.87 -1.07
C THR A 188 -9.92 19.26 -2.35
N LEU A 189 -9.07 18.26 -2.21
CA LEU A 189 -8.48 17.49 -3.32
C LEU A 189 -9.42 16.41 -3.86
N ASN A 190 -10.58 16.21 -3.24
CA ASN A 190 -11.53 15.13 -3.54
C ASN A 190 -10.93 13.73 -3.36
N ILE A 191 -10.10 13.58 -2.34
CA ILE A 191 -9.48 12.33 -1.90
C ILE A 191 -10.00 12.02 -0.50
N PRO A 192 -11.09 11.24 -0.36
CA PRO A 192 -11.62 10.91 0.96
C PRO A 192 -10.63 10.04 1.74
N ILE A 193 -10.31 10.45 2.96
CA ILE A 193 -9.49 9.68 3.90
C ILE A 193 -10.32 9.18 5.08
N SER A 194 -9.90 8.05 5.65
CA SER A 194 -10.49 7.47 6.86
C SER A 194 -10.36 8.40 8.07
N GLU A 195 -11.27 8.27 9.03
CA GLU A 195 -11.08 8.82 10.38
C GLU A 195 -10.06 8.01 11.19
N ASP A 196 -9.80 6.76 10.81
CA ASP A 196 -8.72 5.95 11.36
C ASP A 196 -7.40 6.30 10.66
N TYR A 197 -6.41 6.67 11.45
CA TYR A 197 -5.07 7.01 10.98
C TYR A 197 -4.00 6.52 11.94
N THR A 198 -2.80 6.29 11.44
CA THR A 198 -1.62 6.09 12.28
C THR A 198 -0.90 7.41 12.45
N SER A 199 -0.46 7.72 13.67
CA SER A 199 0.29 8.96 13.89
C SER A 199 1.34 8.81 14.99
N TYR A 200 2.43 9.53 14.83
CA TYR A 200 3.59 9.51 15.71
C TYR A 200 3.90 10.92 16.20
N SER A 201 4.27 11.03 17.48
CA SER A 201 4.64 12.31 18.08
C SER A 201 6.16 12.50 18.02
N LEU A 202 6.59 13.38 17.15
CA LEU A 202 7.99 13.69 16.89
C LEU A 202 8.43 14.84 17.82
N ASN A 203 8.70 14.52 19.10
CA ASN A 203 9.18 15.56 20.01
C ASN A 203 10.68 15.82 19.81
N HIS A 204 11.10 17.06 20.04
CA HIS A 204 12.45 17.54 19.76
C HIS A 204 13.57 16.76 20.48
N LYS A 205 13.28 16.17 21.65
CA LYS A 205 14.28 15.38 22.40
C LYS A 205 14.53 14.04 21.73
N GLN A 206 13.47 13.39 21.24
CA GLN A 206 13.60 12.14 20.50
C GLN A 206 14.19 12.39 19.11
N LEU A 207 13.73 13.45 18.40
CA LEU A 207 14.32 13.85 17.14
C LEU A 207 15.84 14.03 17.23
N LYS A 208 16.30 14.78 18.23
CA LYS A 208 17.74 14.97 18.47
C LYS A 208 18.51 13.66 18.73
N LYS A 209 17.88 12.69 19.37
CA LYS A 209 18.50 11.40 19.68
C LYS A 209 18.62 10.48 18.46
N GLU A 210 17.60 10.50 17.58
CA GLU A 210 17.51 9.58 16.43
C GLU A 210 18.14 10.16 15.16
N GLU A 211 18.46 11.48 15.14
CA GLU A 211 19.00 12.15 13.95
C GLU A 211 20.30 11.52 13.46
N LYS A 212 20.30 11.12 12.19
CA LYS A 212 21.46 10.61 11.45
C LYS A 212 21.34 11.06 10.01
N ALA A 213 22.07 12.09 9.63
CA ALA A 213 22.13 12.49 8.24
C ALA A 213 22.98 11.48 7.45
N MET A 214 22.32 10.62 6.67
CA MET A 214 22.96 9.59 5.86
C MET A 214 22.78 9.87 4.36
N ASP A 215 23.80 9.57 3.57
CA ASP A 215 23.64 9.52 2.11
C ASP A 215 23.06 8.18 1.62
N SER A 216 22.81 8.07 0.33
CA SER A 216 22.28 6.85 -0.31
C SER A 216 23.20 5.63 -0.21
N ASN A 217 24.44 5.80 0.25
CA ASN A 217 25.40 4.71 0.47
C ASN A 217 25.52 4.35 1.97
N GLY A 218 24.74 4.98 2.83
CA GLY A 218 24.74 4.76 4.27
C GLY A 218 25.87 5.51 5.02
N ASN A 219 26.59 6.44 4.36
CA ASN A 219 27.62 7.23 5.05
C ASN A 219 26.96 8.33 5.87
N ILE A 220 27.43 8.52 7.08
CA ILE A 220 26.91 9.56 8.00
C ILE A 220 27.61 10.88 7.74
N HIS A 221 26.85 11.95 7.59
CA HIS A 221 27.27 13.32 7.34
C HIS A 221 26.81 14.26 8.45
N THR A 222 27.51 14.28 9.57
CA THR A 222 27.11 15.07 10.75
C THR A 222 27.04 16.58 10.50
N GLU A 223 27.70 17.09 9.47
CA GLU A 223 27.62 18.48 9.01
C GLU A 223 26.24 18.83 8.46
N ASN A 224 25.46 17.83 8.01
CA ASN A 224 24.10 17.98 7.48
C ASN A 224 23.03 17.79 8.56
N GLU A 225 23.40 17.47 9.80
CA GLU A 225 22.48 17.39 10.92
C GLU A 225 22.03 18.77 11.37
N LYS A 226 20.82 18.82 11.95
CA LYS A 226 20.30 20.06 12.52
C LYS A 226 21.09 20.45 13.77
N LYS A 227 21.61 21.66 13.82
CA LYS A 227 22.47 22.13 14.92
C LYS A 227 21.77 22.12 16.29
N SER A 228 20.47 22.32 16.33
CA SER A 228 19.69 22.25 17.56
C SER A 228 18.23 21.93 17.30
N TRP A 229 17.67 21.03 18.10
CA TRP A 229 16.26 20.73 18.17
C TRP A 229 15.64 21.43 19.39
N LYS A 230 14.48 22.05 19.21
CA LYS A 230 13.76 22.82 20.22
C LYS A 230 12.28 22.42 20.20
N GLU A 231 11.52 22.80 21.24
CA GLU A 231 10.07 22.59 21.30
C GLU A 231 9.31 23.17 20.09
N ASP A 232 9.83 24.21 19.46
CA ASP A 232 9.27 24.78 18.21
C ASP A 232 9.44 23.85 16.98
N ASP A 233 10.25 22.80 17.12
CA ASP A 233 10.46 21.78 16.09
C ASP A 233 9.63 20.50 16.36
N ASP A 234 8.81 20.49 17.40
CA ASP A 234 7.88 19.39 17.64
C ASP A 234 6.90 19.26 16.48
N ALA A 235 6.64 18.02 16.03
CA ALA A 235 5.76 17.74 14.91
C ALA A 235 5.00 16.43 15.11
N TYR A 236 3.91 16.28 14.39
CA TYR A 236 3.22 15.00 14.21
C TYR A 236 3.51 14.45 12.83
N TYR A 237 3.74 13.14 12.74
CA TYR A 237 3.78 12.41 11.49
C TYR A 237 2.53 11.56 11.39
N PHE A 238 1.78 11.71 10.30
CA PHE A 238 0.55 10.99 10.00
C PHE A 238 0.74 10.08 8.80
N ILE A 239 0.28 8.84 8.93
CA ILE A 239 0.07 7.89 7.84
C ILE A 239 -1.44 7.71 7.72
N LEU A 240 -1.98 8.00 6.55
CA LEU A 240 -3.40 8.10 6.29
C LEU A 240 -3.87 6.99 5.36
N TYR A 241 -5.14 6.65 5.46
CA TYR A 241 -5.75 5.56 4.70
C TYR A 241 -7.01 6.03 4.00
N GLN A 242 -7.34 5.38 2.90
CA GLN A 242 -8.67 5.47 2.30
C GLN A 242 -9.48 4.25 2.68
N GLU A 243 -10.80 4.41 2.84
CA GLU A 243 -11.67 3.31 3.24
C GLU A 243 -13.02 3.36 2.54
N ILE A 244 -13.74 2.24 2.57
CA ILE A 244 -15.14 2.12 2.19
C ILE A 244 -15.89 1.41 3.31
N ASN A 245 -16.83 2.10 3.96
CA ASN A 245 -17.65 1.59 5.05
C ASN A 245 -16.81 0.98 6.20
N GLY A 246 -15.71 1.64 6.58
CA GLY A 246 -14.81 1.18 7.65
C GLY A 246 -13.87 0.04 7.23
N VAL A 247 -13.76 -0.27 5.93
CA VAL A 247 -12.78 -1.23 5.41
C VAL A 247 -11.69 -0.48 4.66
N PRO A 248 -10.43 -0.52 5.12
CA PRO A 248 -9.33 0.10 4.41
C PRO A 248 -9.15 -0.44 3.00
N ILE A 249 -8.87 0.46 2.07
CA ILE A 249 -8.43 0.10 0.72
C ILE A 249 -6.95 -0.26 0.82
N GLU A 250 -6.57 -1.40 0.24
CA GLU A 250 -5.16 -1.83 0.17
C GLU A 250 -4.34 -0.77 -0.57
N GLN A 251 -3.30 -0.28 0.10
CA GLN A 251 -2.44 0.78 -0.43
C GLN A 251 -1.19 0.24 -1.11
N SER A 252 -0.79 -1.02 -0.80
CA SER A 252 0.36 -1.64 -1.44
C SER A 252 0.13 -1.76 -2.94
N GLY A 253 1.08 -1.33 -3.73
CA GLY A 253 1.07 -1.57 -5.16
C GLY A 253 1.14 -3.06 -5.48
N TYR A 254 0.63 -3.47 -6.63
CA TYR A 254 0.74 -4.84 -7.11
C TYR A 254 0.93 -4.91 -8.62
N GLY A 255 1.48 -6.04 -9.07
CA GLY A 255 1.78 -6.28 -10.48
C GLY A 255 2.99 -5.48 -10.98
N ASP A 256 3.23 -5.55 -12.28
CA ASP A 256 4.35 -4.85 -12.92
C ASP A 256 3.86 -3.58 -13.62
N GLY A 257 4.21 -2.43 -13.08
CA GLY A 257 3.93 -1.13 -13.69
C GLY A 257 4.50 -0.98 -15.10
N TYR A 258 5.58 -1.71 -15.43
CA TYR A 258 6.17 -1.71 -16.78
C TYR A 258 5.33 -2.47 -17.81
N THR A 259 4.75 -3.60 -17.44
CA THR A 259 3.86 -4.36 -18.35
C THR A 259 2.45 -3.79 -18.43
N GLY A 260 2.15 -2.81 -17.59
CA GLY A 260 0.86 -2.13 -17.58
C GLY A 260 -0.28 -2.92 -16.97
N THR A 261 0.01 -3.91 -16.11
CA THR A 261 -0.99 -4.70 -15.38
C THR A 261 -1.09 -4.33 -13.90
N GLY A 262 -0.11 -3.59 -13.38
CA GLY A 262 -0.01 -3.24 -11.98
C GLY A 262 -0.80 -1.99 -11.58
N VAL A 263 -0.86 -1.77 -10.29
CA VAL A 263 -1.34 -0.56 -9.61
C VAL A 263 -0.22 -0.05 -8.72
N GLU A 264 0.07 1.23 -8.82
CA GLU A 264 1.10 1.88 -8.01
C GLU A 264 0.67 1.93 -6.53
N GLU A 265 1.66 1.93 -5.64
CA GLU A 265 1.45 2.09 -4.20
C GLU A 265 0.84 3.46 -3.91
N THR A 266 -0.22 3.47 -3.09
CA THR A 266 -0.82 4.71 -2.59
C THR A 266 -0.08 5.15 -1.33
N LYS A 267 0.44 6.38 -1.32
CA LYS A 267 1.13 6.97 -0.17
C LYS A 267 0.46 8.28 0.23
N LEU A 268 -0.09 8.34 1.43
CA LEU A 268 -0.76 9.51 1.99
C LEU A 268 -0.11 9.82 3.35
N GLU A 269 0.88 10.71 3.33
CA GLU A 269 1.71 10.98 4.50
C GLU A 269 1.89 12.47 4.75
N VAL A 270 1.88 12.87 6.01
CA VAL A 270 2.00 14.27 6.40
C VAL A 270 2.88 14.43 7.63
N ILE A 271 3.86 15.33 7.56
CA ILE A 271 4.54 15.86 8.74
C ILE A 271 4.04 17.28 8.98
N TYR A 272 3.42 17.50 10.14
CA TYR A 272 2.84 18.79 10.52
C TYR A 272 3.40 19.29 11.86
N GLY A 273 4.06 20.44 11.84
CA GLY A 273 4.66 21.04 13.02
C GLY A 273 3.91 22.27 13.51
N LYS A 274 4.46 22.91 14.54
CA LYS A 274 3.93 24.14 15.14
C LYS A 274 3.71 25.27 14.11
N LYS A 275 4.58 25.35 13.11
CA LYS A 275 4.57 26.39 12.06
C LYS A 275 3.75 26.00 10.81
N GLY A 276 3.15 24.81 10.78
CA GLY A 276 2.39 24.30 9.65
C GLY A 276 3.04 23.11 8.97
N TRP A 277 2.84 22.99 7.67
CA TRP A 277 3.32 21.88 6.86
C TRP A 277 4.85 21.80 6.84
N ILE A 278 5.39 20.62 7.14
CA ILE A 278 6.80 20.28 6.96
C ILE A 278 6.95 19.41 5.72
N SER A 279 6.11 18.39 5.60
CA SER A 279 5.95 17.55 4.43
C SER A 279 4.47 17.21 4.23
N PHE A 280 4.06 17.11 3.00
CA PHE A 280 2.76 16.57 2.59
C PHE A 280 3.00 15.75 1.34
N GLU A 281 2.68 14.47 1.40
CA GLU A 281 2.83 13.53 0.30
C GLU A 281 1.47 12.90 0.01
N GLU A 282 0.94 13.15 -1.15
CA GLU A 282 -0.21 12.48 -1.74
C GLU A 282 0.25 11.85 -3.04
N GLN A 283 0.40 10.54 -3.04
CA GLN A 283 0.78 9.77 -4.21
C GLN A 283 -0.26 8.71 -4.47
N TRP A 284 -0.84 8.74 -5.65
CA TRP A 284 -1.75 7.73 -6.17
C TRP A 284 -3.04 7.53 -5.34
N GLY A 285 -3.53 8.57 -4.66
CA GLY A 285 -4.84 8.56 -4.00
C GLY A 285 -6.00 8.51 -5.00
N TYR A 286 -7.18 8.16 -4.51
CA TYR A 286 -8.38 7.98 -5.31
C TYR A 286 -9.51 8.91 -4.91
N SER A 287 -10.21 9.45 -5.89
CA SER A 287 -11.59 9.89 -5.74
C SER A 287 -12.50 8.68 -5.82
N LEU A 288 -13.48 8.56 -4.93
CA LEU A 288 -14.36 7.40 -4.80
C LEU A 288 -15.81 7.74 -5.15
N GLU A 289 -16.46 6.89 -5.93
CA GLU A 289 -17.88 7.00 -6.29
C GLU A 289 -18.59 5.66 -6.03
N GLN A 290 -19.36 5.59 -4.94
CA GLN A 290 -20.21 4.44 -4.63
C GLN A 290 -21.45 4.44 -5.53
N THR A 291 -21.83 3.27 -6.04
CA THR A 291 -23.05 3.08 -6.85
C THR A 291 -24.09 2.26 -6.09
N ASP A 292 -25.35 2.26 -6.57
CA ASP A 292 -26.42 1.44 -5.99
C ASP A 292 -26.31 -0.06 -6.35
N THR A 293 -25.35 -0.43 -7.21
CA THR A 293 -25.12 -1.82 -7.58
C THR A 293 -24.48 -2.58 -6.44
N VAL A 294 -25.14 -3.61 -5.95
CA VAL A 294 -24.61 -4.48 -4.88
C VAL A 294 -23.91 -5.70 -5.50
N TRP A 295 -22.68 -5.94 -5.08
CA TRP A 295 -21.95 -7.17 -5.36
C TRP A 295 -22.15 -8.19 -4.25
N ASN A 296 -22.30 -9.46 -4.63
CA ASN A 296 -22.24 -10.59 -3.71
C ASN A 296 -20.83 -11.15 -3.69
N ILE A 297 -20.25 -11.19 -2.49
CA ILE A 297 -18.89 -11.69 -2.25
C ILE A 297 -18.95 -13.21 -2.12
N ILE A 298 -18.08 -13.92 -2.81
CA ILE A 298 -17.97 -15.38 -2.67
C ILE A 298 -17.45 -15.71 -1.27
N PRO A 299 -18.02 -16.73 -0.58
CA PRO A 299 -17.55 -17.11 0.75
C PRO A 299 -16.13 -17.69 0.69
N VAL A 300 -15.39 -17.62 1.80
CA VAL A 300 -14.01 -18.13 1.91
C VAL A 300 -13.88 -19.59 1.48
N LYS A 301 -14.89 -20.42 1.75
CA LYS A 301 -14.93 -21.82 1.26
C LYS A 301 -14.75 -21.91 -0.25
N LYS A 302 -15.42 -21.01 -0.99
CA LYS A 302 -15.33 -20.96 -2.44
C LYS A 302 -13.97 -20.42 -2.91
N ALA A 303 -13.42 -19.44 -2.20
CA ALA A 303 -12.06 -18.92 -2.44
C ALA A 303 -11.01 -20.03 -2.24
N LEU A 304 -11.16 -20.87 -1.20
CA LEU A 304 -10.32 -22.06 -0.98
C LEU A 304 -10.38 -23.07 -2.12
N GLU A 305 -11.54 -23.24 -2.77
CA GLU A 305 -11.66 -24.11 -3.94
C GLU A 305 -10.89 -23.56 -5.14
N TYR A 306 -10.87 -22.23 -5.32
CA TYR A 306 -10.05 -21.59 -6.35
C TYR A 306 -8.56 -21.70 -6.05
N PHE A 307 -8.17 -21.45 -4.80
CA PHE A 307 -6.81 -21.64 -4.34
C PHE A 307 -6.32 -23.08 -4.57
N GLN A 308 -7.14 -24.09 -4.19
CA GLN A 308 -6.83 -25.49 -4.43
C GLN A 308 -6.59 -25.77 -5.93
N LYS A 309 -7.50 -25.30 -6.80
CA LYS A 309 -7.37 -25.49 -8.25
C LYS A 309 -6.09 -24.86 -8.81
N LYS A 310 -5.67 -23.69 -8.29
CA LYS A 310 -4.41 -23.08 -8.66
C LYS A 310 -3.25 -23.99 -8.24
N CYS A 311 -3.26 -24.45 -6.99
CA CYS A 311 -2.21 -25.34 -6.48
C CYS A 311 -2.10 -26.65 -7.27
N ASP A 312 -3.23 -27.23 -7.68
CA ASP A 312 -3.27 -28.46 -8.49
C ASP A 312 -2.58 -28.32 -9.87
N MET A 313 -2.38 -27.06 -10.34
CA MET A 313 -1.71 -26.76 -11.60
C MET A 313 -0.22 -26.40 -11.44
N LEU A 314 0.26 -26.27 -10.20
CA LEU A 314 1.62 -25.86 -9.91
C LEU A 314 2.53 -27.08 -9.69
N VAL A 315 3.77 -26.99 -10.15
CA VAL A 315 4.85 -27.89 -9.77
C VAL A 315 5.83 -27.08 -8.93
N LEU A 316 5.75 -27.25 -7.61
CA LEU A 316 6.55 -26.47 -6.67
C LEU A 316 7.78 -27.26 -6.21
N ASN A 317 8.93 -26.59 -6.25
CA ASN A 317 10.18 -27.06 -5.63
C ASN A 317 10.40 -26.48 -4.23
N GLU A 318 9.51 -25.63 -3.76
CA GLU A 318 9.51 -24.95 -2.49
C GLU A 318 8.28 -25.32 -1.65
N LYS A 319 8.36 -25.08 -0.35
CA LYS A 319 7.25 -25.37 0.57
C LYS A 319 6.50 -24.07 0.90
N TRP A 320 5.21 -24.08 0.68
CA TRP A 320 4.32 -22.96 1.03
C TRP A 320 3.58 -23.21 2.34
N ASN A 321 3.57 -22.23 3.20
CA ASN A 321 2.77 -22.22 4.42
C ASN A 321 1.89 -20.96 4.42
N ILE A 322 0.62 -21.11 4.08
CA ILE A 322 -0.36 -20.02 4.14
C ILE A 322 -0.78 -19.85 5.60
N SER A 323 -0.54 -18.67 6.15
CA SER A 323 -0.76 -18.32 7.56
C SER A 323 -1.95 -17.36 7.77
N GLU A 324 -2.39 -16.68 6.70
CA GLU A 324 -3.52 -15.76 6.76
C GLU A 324 -4.39 -15.87 5.51
N ILE A 325 -5.72 -15.77 5.70
CA ILE A 325 -6.71 -15.64 4.62
C ILE A 325 -7.59 -14.45 4.97
N SER A 326 -7.46 -13.35 4.24
CA SER A 326 -8.14 -12.10 4.56
C SER A 326 -8.99 -11.59 3.40
N LEU A 327 -10.14 -10.98 3.73
CA LEU A 327 -10.98 -10.26 2.79
C LEU A 327 -10.62 -8.79 2.85
N LYS A 328 -10.07 -8.26 1.76
CA LYS A 328 -9.59 -6.88 1.65
C LYS A 328 -10.27 -6.17 0.48
N LEU A 329 -10.07 -4.84 0.39
CA LEU A 329 -10.49 -4.03 -0.75
C LEU A 329 -9.25 -3.64 -1.57
N LEU A 330 -9.28 -3.90 -2.87
CA LEU A 330 -8.15 -3.66 -3.76
C LEU A 330 -8.58 -2.78 -4.95
N PRO A 331 -7.85 -1.71 -5.27
CA PRO A 331 -8.07 -0.98 -6.51
C PRO A 331 -7.66 -1.85 -7.71
N VAL A 332 -8.55 -2.00 -8.68
CA VAL A 332 -8.29 -2.76 -9.91
C VAL A 332 -8.42 -1.83 -11.10
N PHE A 333 -7.33 -1.64 -11.82
CA PHE A 333 -7.30 -0.80 -13.01
C PHE A 333 -8.18 -1.35 -14.12
N LYS A 334 -8.93 -0.49 -14.80
CA LYS A 334 -9.78 -0.82 -15.95
C LYS A 334 -9.21 -0.25 -17.23
N LYS A 335 -9.24 1.06 -17.38
CA LYS A 335 -8.72 1.82 -18.53
C LYS A 335 -8.79 3.31 -18.23
N ASN A 336 -7.96 4.10 -18.86
CA ASN A 336 -8.09 5.57 -18.90
C ASN A 336 -8.34 6.20 -17.52
N ASN A 337 -7.50 5.94 -16.53
CA ASN A 337 -7.67 6.47 -15.17
C ASN A 337 -8.92 5.95 -14.41
N ASP A 338 -9.60 4.94 -14.93
CA ASP A 338 -10.74 4.30 -14.26
C ASP A 338 -10.30 3.07 -13.47
N TYR A 339 -10.75 2.97 -12.25
CA TYR A 339 -10.55 1.85 -11.34
C TYR A 339 -11.88 1.34 -10.80
N GLU A 340 -11.90 0.12 -10.32
CA GLU A 340 -12.92 -0.42 -9.44
C GLU A 340 -12.28 -0.87 -8.13
N ILE A 341 -12.81 -0.42 -6.99
CA ILE A 341 -12.41 -0.99 -5.71
C ILE A 341 -13.15 -2.30 -5.54
N ARG A 342 -12.41 -3.40 -5.55
CA ARG A 342 -12.96 -4.75 -5.53
C ARG A 342 -12.68 -5.47 -4.21
N PRO A 343 -13.66 -6.17 -3.65
CA PRO A 343 -13.38 -7.11 -2.59
C PRO A 343 -12.55 -8.27 -3.17
N VAL A 344 -11.51 -8.65 -2.45
CA VAL A 344 -10.57 -9.71 -2.86
C VAL A 344 -10.22 -10.60 -1.67
N TRP A 345 -9.99 -11.88 -1.94
CA TRP A 345 -9.43 -12.81 -0.98
C TRP A 345 -7.92 -12.87 -1.15
N PHE A 346 -7.20 -12.45 -0.09
CA PHE A 346 -5.76 -12.62 0.03
C PHE A 346 -5.46 -13.95 0.71
N PHE A 347 -4.51 -14.70 0.17
CA PHE A 347 -3.88 -15.86 0.78
C PHE A 347 -2.41 -15.50 0.98
N GLU A 348 -2.02 -15.24 2.22
CA GLU A 348 -0.70 -14.72 2.58
C GLU A 348 0.05 -15.73 3.44
N GLY A 349 1.36 -15.77 3.26
CA GLY A 349 2.22 -16.68 4.00
C GLY A 349 3.66 -16.61 3.56
N ASP A 350 4.38 -17.70 3.82
CA ASP A 350 5.80 -17.82 3.53
C ASP A 350 6.08 -19.02 2.63
N SER A 351 7.01 -18.87 1.71
CA SER A 351 7.63 -19.98 1.00
C SER A 351 9.05 -20.22 1.51
N LEU A 352 9.44 -21.47 1.53
CA LEU A 352 10.79 -21.91 1.88
C LEU A 352 11.41 -22.59 0.66
N ASP A 353 12.43 -21.97 0.09
CA ASP A 353 13.14 -22.49 -1.07
C ASP A 353 14.08 -23.68 -0.72
N GLN A 354 14.77 -24.23 -1.71
CA GLN A 354 15.69 -25.35 -1.53
C GLN A 354 16.89 -25.00 -0.63
N ASP A 355 17.28 -23.74 -0.60
CA ASP A 355 18.38 -23.21 0.22
C ASP A 355 17.90 -22.82 1.64
N LYS A 356 16.62 -23.11 1.98
CA LYS A 356 15.95 -22.75 3.23
C LYS A 356 15.82 -21.24 3.46
N LYS A 357 15.79 -20.47 2.39
CA LYS A 357 15.54 -19.05 2.45
C LYS A 357 14.04 -18.81 2.40
N GLU A 358 13.55 -17.97 3.32
CA GLU A 358 12.14 -17.58 3.38
C GLU A 358 11.85 -16.43 2.44
N HIS A 359 10.70 -16.53 1.75
CA HIS A 359 10.14 -15.48 0.91
C HIS A 359 8.66 -15.31 1.24
N LYS A 360 8.18 -14.08 1.23
CA LYS A 360 6.75 -13.81 1.36
C LYS A 360 6.02 -14.23 0.09
N ILE A 361 4.86 -14.83 0.25
CA ILE A 361 3.95 -15.16 -0.86
C ILE A 361 2.59 -14.52 -0.60
N THR A 362 2.03 -13.99 -1.66
CA THR A 362 0.68 -13.45 -1.68
C THR A 362 -0.04 -13.93 -2.94
N ILE A 363 -1.22 -14.50 -2.76
CA ILE A 363 -2.08 -14.93 -3.86
C ILE A 363 -3.44 -14.26 -3.68
N ILE A 364 -3.90 -13.58 -4.72
CA ILE A 364 -5.09 -12.74 -4.66
C ILE A 364 -6.15 -13.28 -5.61
N PHE A 365 -7.38 -13.46 -5.09
CA PHE A 365 -8.54 -13.79 -5.90
C PHE A 365 -9.61 -12.71 -5.80
N ASP A 366 -10.09 -12.24 -6.94
CA ASP A 366 -11.28 -11.40 -7.04
C ASP A 366 -12.45 -12.11 -6.35
N ALA A 367 -12.96 -11.52 -5.29
CA ALA A 367 -14.00 -12.14 -4.47
C ALA A 367 -15.41 -12.06 -5.08
N ILE A 368 -15.57 -11.54 -6.29
CA ILE A 368 -16.81 -11.55 -7.06
C ILE A 368 -16.79 -12.64 -8.12
N THR A 369 -15.67 -12.77 -8.83
CA THR A 369 -15.55 -13.67 -9.99
C THR A 369 -14.78 -14.95 -9.70
N GLY A 370 -13.98 -14.98 -8.65
CA GLY A 370 -13.05 -16.05 -8.32
C GLY A 370 -11.84 -16.14 -9.24
N LYS A 371 -11.62 -15.13 -10.09
CA LYS A 371 -10.42 -15.06 -10.93
C LYS A 371 -9.22 -14.60 -10.10
N GLU A 372 -8.07 -15.18 -10.36
CA GLU A 372 -6.83 -14.71 -9.80
C GLU A 372 -6.48 -13.32 -10.34
N ILE A 373 -6.00 -12.46 -9.45
CA ILE A 373 -5.34 -11.19 -9.78
C ILE A 373 -3.85 -11.47 -9.70
N THR A 374 -3.17 -11.45 -10.82
CA THR A 374 -1.72 -11.67 -10.86
C THR A 374 -0.98 -10.45 -10.35
N THR A 375 -0.10 -10.67 -9.40
CA THR A 375 0.81 -9.67 -8.81
C THR A 375 2.15 -9.70 -9.53
#